data_85700f326ea5915abe0f380dd6b4a709
#
_entry.id   85700f326ea5915abe0f380dd6b4a709
#
_cell.length_a   1.000
_cell.length_b   1.000
_cell.length_c   1.000
_cell.angle_alpha   90.00
_cell.angle_beta   90.00
_cell.angle_gamma   90.00
#
_symmetry.space_group_name_H-M   'P 1'
#
loop_
_entity.id
_entity.type
_entity.pdbx_description
1 polymer ?
#
loop_
_entity_poly.entity_id
_entity_poly.type
_entity_poly.pdbx_seq_one_letter_code
_entity_poly.pdbx_strand_id
1 'polypeptide(L)'
;MTTTERTKLTRESLAELRKELAPSMKEKLDAKDGVDNTGEYPRLTGKFYEKQIRRALRNYGIIDPYEVNDYIALGGYRGLEKALFEMKSQEIIDEVKNAGIRGLGGAGFPTGIKWQGAADQPEGKKYLIVNGDEGDPGAYMDRAVMEGDPHAVLEGMAICGRAIGSDEGFIYVRAEYPTAVKALTNAIKQAEEVGLLGDNILGSDFSFRVSLRLGSGAFVCGEGTALMESIEGRRGMPRAKVQRTYVSGLWDKPTIINNVETISNIAQIIDFGAGRFRSAGTPESPGTKVFALVGKVKNAGLVEVPMGITINELVNDIGDGVGEGKKVKAVQTGGPSGGCIPSRLFDTPLDFDSLAKIGSIMGSGGLVVMDDTDCMVDIARFFIEFSVDESCGKCTPCRDGTMRMFEILTRITEGQGTEEDLEDLRFLGELSTNTSLCGLGQTAANPILSTLQYFEDEYLAHVHEKNCPAGACKALASYTINKDICIGCGACKRKCPVEAITGQVKGAHVIDQDTCIKCGNCMDVCPVGAVELK
;
A
#
# COMPACT_ATOMS: atom_id res chain seq x y z
N MET A 1 -26.37 20.47 -23.88
CA MET A 1 -27.62 20.32 -23.13
C MET A 1 -27.57 21.31 -21.98
N THR A 2 -28.57 22.14 -21.89
CA THR A 2 -28.70 23.28 -20.97
C THR A 2 -28.61 22.79 -19.52
N THR A 3 -27.75 23.44 -18.73
CA THR A 3 -27.67 23.34 -17.28
C THR A 3 -29.01 23.68 -16.65
N THR A 4 -29.87 22.67 -16.50
CA THR A 4 -31.03 22.77 -15.57
C THR A 4 -30.37 22.78 -14.18
N GLU A 5 -30.60 23.85 -13.40
CA GLU A 5 -30.23 23.87 -11.98
C GLU A 5 -30.86 22.64 -11.31
N ARG A 6 -30.04 21.64 -10.97
CA ARG A 6 -30.52 20.49 -10.20
C ARG A 6 -30.92 21.02 -8.82
N THR A 7 -32.16 20.78 -8.42
CA THR A 7 -32.64 21.14 -7.08
C THR A 7 -31.80 20.39 -6.05
N LYS A 8 -31.21 21.12 -5.07
CA LYS A 8 -30.45 20.52 -3.97
C LYS A 8 -31.32 19.53 -3.20
N LEU A 9 -30.73 18.37 -2.90
CA LEU A 9 -31.42 17.33 -2.14
C LEU A 9 -31.61 17.76 -0.69
N THR A 10 -32.76 17.39 -0.15
CA THR A 10 -33.05 17.38 1.30
C THR A 10 -33.00 15.95 1.81
N ARG A 11 -33.10 15.76 3.13
CA ARG A 11 -33.18 14.44 3.74
C ARG A 11 -34.26 13.57 3.09
N GLU A 12 -35.45 14.12 2.96
CA GLU A 12 -36.65 13.43 2.43
C GLU A 12 -36.47 13.07 0.95
N SER A 13 -36.03 14.03 0.13
CA SER A 13 -35.83 13.82 -1.31
C SER A 13 -34.68 12.83 -1.62
N LEU A 14 -33.66 12.76 -0.78
CA LEU A 14 -32.58 11.74 -0.89
C LEU A 14 -33.13 10.33 -0.64
N ALA A 15 -34.01 10.18 0.37
CA ALA A 15 -34.65 8.89 0.67
C ALA A 15 -35.61 8.44 -0.44
N GLU A 16 -36.31 9.36 -1.07
CA GLU A 16 -37.18 9.12 -2.24
C GLU A 16 -36.34 8.73 -3.46
N LEU A 17 -35.28 9.48 -3.75
CA LEU A 17 -34.39 9.21 -4.86
C LEU A 17 -33.75 7.81 -4.78
N ARG A 18 -33.35 7.35 -3.60
CA ARG A 18 -32.85 5.96 -3.41
C ARG A 18 -33.89 4.92 -3.83
N LYS A 19 -35.16 5.11 -3.45
CA LYS A 19 -36.25 4.19 -3.82
C LYS A 19 -36.50 4.19 -5.33
N GLU A 20 -36.42 5.35 -5.95
CA GLU A 20 -36.61 5.53 -7.39
C GLU A 20 -35.48 4.86 -8.19
N LEU A 21 -34.23 4.99 -7.73
CA LEU A 21 -33.05 4.45 -8.42
C LEU A 21 -32.85 2.93 -8.21
N ALA A 22 -33.34 2.36 -7.11
CA ALA A 22 -33.10 0.97 -6.74
C ALA A 22 -33.52 -0.07 -7.82
N PRO A 23 -34.68 0.05 -8.52
CA PRO A 23 -35.07 -0.90 -9.56
C PRO A 23 -34.11 -0.90 -10.75
N SER A 24 -33.74 0.28 -11.27
CA SER A 24 -32.84 0.41 -12.42
C SER A 24 -31.42 -0.05 -12.05
N MET A 25 -30.98 0.21 -10.82
CA MET A 25 -29.69 -0.28 -10.32
C MET A 25 -29.67 -1.80 -10.20
N LYS A 26 -30.77 -2.39 -9.72
CA LYS A 26 -30.89 -3.85 -9.66
C LYS A 26 -30.79 -4.47 -11.05
N GLU A 27 -31.51 -3.93 -12.04
CA GLU A 27 -31.45 -4.41 -13.42
C GLU A 27 -30.04 -4.29 -14.01
N LYS A 28 -29.34 -3.18 -13.75
CA LYS A 28 -27.95 -2.94 -14.15
C LYS A 28 -27.00 -3.98 -13.55
N LEU A 29 -27.19 -4.35 -12.28
CA LEU A 29 -26.38 -5.33 -11.58
C LEU A 29 -26.67 -6.77 -12.02
N ASP A 30 -27.94 -7.11 -12.24
CA ASP A 30 -28.37 -8.44 -12.71
C ASP A 30 -27.84 -8.73 -14.13
N ALA A 31 -27.60 -7.69 -14.91
CA ALA A 31 -27.01 -7.79 -16.26
C ALA A 31 -25.48 -7.81 -16.27
N LYS A 32 -24.82 -7.62 -15.10
CA LYS A 32 -23.37 -7.51 -15.02
C LYS A 32 -22.71 -8.86 -14.72
N ASP A 33 -21.89 -9.32 -15.65
CA ASP A 33 -21.13 -10.58 -15.50
C ASP A 33 -20.19 -10.52 -14.28
N GLY A 34 -20.13 -11.62 -13.53
CA GLY A 34 -19.25 -11.72 -12.36
C GLY A 34 -19.73 -10.99 -11.12
N VAL A 35 -20.98 -10.52 -11.09
CA VAL A 35 -21.61 -9.89 -9.92
C VAL A 35 -22.75 -10.78 -9.42
N ASP A 36 -22.72 -11.14 -8.12
CA ASP A 36 -23.84 -11.74 -7.40
C ASP A 36 -24.61 -10.64 -6.68
N ASN A 37 -25.85 -10.41 -7.10
CA ASN A 37 -26.78 -9.42 -6.55
C ASN A 37 -27.93 -10.04 -5.74
N THR A 38 -27.75 -11.28 -5.25
CA THR A 38 -28.77 -12.00 -4.47
C THR A 38 -28.70 -11.72 -2.97
N GLY A 39 -27.59 -11.16 -2.49
CA GLY A 39 -27.36 -10.82 -1.09
C GLY A 39 -27.85 -9.42 -0.71
N GLU A 40 -27.57 -9.01 0.53
CA GLU A 40 -27.85 -7.65 1.03
C GLU A 40 -27.11 -6.55 0.24
N TYR A 41 -25.90 -6.88 -0.26
CA TYR A 41 -25.10 -6.03 -1.12
C TYR A 41 -24.55 -6.85 -2.30
N PRO A 42 -24.39 -6.22 -3.48
CA PRO A 42 -23.75 -6.87 -4.62
C PRO A 42 -22.28 -7.19 -4.29
N ARG A 43 -21.81 -8.35 -4.78
CA ARG A 43 -20.42 -8.79 -4.58
C ARG A 43 -19.87 -9.40 -5.85
N LEU A 44 -18.55 -9.29 -6.03
CA LEU A 44 -17.86 -9.99 -7.10
C LEU A 44 -17.80 -11.50 -6.81
N THR A 45 -17.86 -12.29 -7.87
CA THR A 45 -17.85 -13.77 -7.81
C THR A 45 -16.56 -14.36 -8.36
N GLY A 46 -16.30 -15.63 -8.03
CA GLY A 46 -15.12 -16.38 -8.48
C GLY A 46 -14.17 -16.68 -7.32
N LYS A 47 -13.32 -17.72 -7.52
CA LYS A 47 -12.40 -18.25 -6.49
C LYS A 47 -11.57 -17.17 -5.78
N PHE A 48 -11.11 -16.17 -6.52
CA PHE A 48 -10.31 -15.06 -5.97
C PHE A 48 -11.08 -14.23 -4.93
N TYR A 49 -12.41 -14.17 -5.01
CA TYR A 49 -13.26 -13.35 -4.15
C TYR A 49 -13.91 -14.12 -2.99
N GLU A 50 -13.87 -15.45 -2.99
CA GLU A 50 -14.60 -16.28 -2.01
C GLU A 50 -14.23 -16.03 -0.54
N LYS A 51 -12.95 -15.77 -0.26
CA LYS A 51 -12.45 -15.46 1.09
C LYS A 51 -12.40 -13.96 1.41
N GLN A 52 -12.79 -13.09 0.49
CA GLN A 52 -12.76 -11.65 0.66
C GLN A 52 -14.04 -11.15 1.34
N ILE A 53 -13.88 -10.15 2.21
CA ILE A 53 -14.96 -9.34 2.77
C ILE A 53 -14.69 -7.91 2.37
N ARG A 54 -15.37 -7.45 1.30
CA ARG A 54 -15.11 -6.14 0.71
C ARG A 54 -15.97 -5.07 1.41
N ARG A 55 -15.31 -4.11 2.04
CA ARG A 55 -15.90 -2.93 2.69
C ARG A 55 -15.38 -1.65 2.07
N ALA A 56 -14.08 -1.39 2.12
CA ALA A 56 -13.47 -0.27 1.44
C ALA A 56 -13.61 -0.39 -0.09
N LEU A 57 -13.50 -1.61 -0.62
CA LEU A 57 -13.65 -1.92 -2.05
C LEU A 57 -15.06 -2.38 -2.43
N ARG A 58 -16.09 -2.19 -1.57
CA ARG A 58 -17.44 -2.73 -1.80
C ARG A 58 -18.02 -2.39 -3.17
N ASN A 59 -17.82 -1.18 -3.63
CA ASN A 59 -18.38 -0.66 -4.87
C ASN A 59 -17.38 -0.73 -6.05
N TYR A 60 -16.08 -0.96 -5.76
CA TYR A 60 -15.05 -1.02 -6.79
C TYR A 60 -15.32 -2.16 -7.78
N GLY A 61 -15.42 -1.81 -9.06
CA GLY A 61 -15.80 -2.76 -10.12
C GLY A 61 -17.30 -3.08 -10.19
N ILE A 62 -18.14 -2.47 -9.35
CA ILE A 62 -19.60 -2.69 -9.29
C ILE A 62 -20.35 -1.50 -9.85
N ILE A 63 -20.11 -0.28 -9.32
CA ILE A 63 -20.75 0.96 -9.78
C ILE A 63 -19.96 1.65 -10.89
N ASP A 64 -20.57 2.63 -11.53
CA ASP A 64 -19.87 3.65 -12.31
C ASP A 64 -19.42 4.78 -11.36
N PRO A 65 -18.11 4.97 -11.13
CA PRO A 65 -17.60 5.98 -10.20
C PRO A 65 -17.85 7.42 -10.66
N TYR A 66 -18.26 7.61 -11.92
CA TYR A 66 -18.62 8.92 -12.48
C TYR A 66 -20.09 9.27 -12.33
N GLU A 67 -20.90 8.40 -11.72
CA GLU A 67 -22.33 8.56 -11.54
C GLU A 67 -22.73 8.52 -10.05
N VAL A 68 -23.00 9.69 -9.46
CA VAL A 68 -23.44 9.79 -8.05
C VAL A 68 -24.70 8.97 -7.76
N ASN A 69 -25.58 8.83 -8.75
CA ASN A 69 -26.81 8.06 -8.63
C ASN A 69 -26.56 6.57 -8.37
N ASP A 70 -25.49 5.98 -8.94
CA ASP A 70 -25.13 4.59 -8.66
C ASP A 70 -24.74 4.40 -7.18
N TYR A 71 -23.96 5.35 -6.63
CA TYR A 71 -23.59 5.33 -5.21
C TYR A 71 -24.81 5.51 -4.30
N ILE A 72 -25.71 6.46 -4.62
CA ILE A 72 -26.96 6.70 -3.88
C ILE A 72 -27.86 5.47 -3.93
N ALA A 73 -28.02 4.84 -5.10
CA ALA A 73 -28.86 3.64 -5.28
C ALA A 73 -28.44 2.46 -4.41
N LEU A 74 -27.12 2.31 -4.13
CA LEU A 74 -26.58 1.30 -3.24
C LEU A 74 -26.50 1.72 -1.76
N GLY A 75 -27.24 2.74 -1.38
CA GLY A 75 -27.34 3.21 0.00
C GLY A 75 -26.31 4.27 0.39
N GLY A 76 -25.62 4.85 -0.58
CA GLY A 76 -24.69 5.95 -0.33
C GLY A 76 -25.35 7.15 0.34
N TYR A 77 -24.55 7.87 1.11
CA TYR A 77 -24.95 9.03 1.94
C TYR A 77 -25.98 8.75 3.05
N ARG A 78 -26.26 7.47 3.36
CA ARG A 78 -27.08 7.11 4.54
C ARG A 78 -26.34 7.37 5.84
N GLY A 79 -25.03 7.09 5.87
CA GLY A 79 -24.18 7.40 7.01
C GLY A 79 -24.14 8.90 7.31
N LEU A 80 -23.98 9.72 6.27
CA LEU A 80 -24.02 11.19 6.40
C LEU A 80 -25.39 11.69 6.85
N GLU A 81 -26.48 11.19 6.25
CA GLU A 81 -27.85 11.51 6.67
C GLU A 81 -28.04 11.25 8.16
N LYS A 82 -27.68 10.06 8.65
CA LYS A 82 -27.77 9.70 10.06
C LYS A 82 -26.90 10.60 10.95
N ALA A 83 -25.66 10.89 10.52
CA ALA A 83 -24.74 11.76 11.25
C ALA A 83 -25.26 13.19 11.40
N LEU A 84 -25.98 13.71 10.39
CA LEU A 84 -26.50 15.08 10.41
C LEU A 84 -27.79 15.24 11.22
N PHE A 85 -28.69 14.26 11.15
CA PHE A 85 -30.06 14.43 11.67
C PHE A 85 -30.38 13.58 12.90
N GLU A 86 -29.56 12.54 13.19
CA GLU A 86 -29.86 11.58 14.26
C GLU A 86 -28.76 11.49 15.31
N MET A 87 -27.55 12.07 15.06
CA MET A 87 -26.42 11.97 15.97
C MET A 87 -25.85 13.33 16.31
N LYS A 88 -25.37 13.46 17.55
CA LYS A 88 -24.51 14.57 17.97
C LYS A 88 -23.06 14.27 17.59
N SER A 89 -22.24 15.32 17.49
CA SER A 89 -20.81 15.18 17.15
C SER A 89 -20.07 14.17 18.06
N GLN A 90 -20.36 14.18 19.36
CA GLN A 90 -19.74 13.24 20.30
C GLN A 90 -20.19 11.80 20.07
N GLU A 91 -21.47 11.58 19.73
CA GLU A 91 -22.00 10.24 19.45
C GLU A 91 -21.36 9.64 18.18
N ILE A 92 -21.06 10.47 17.16
CA ILE A 92 -20.31 10.04 15.98
C ILE A 92 -18.89 9.61 16.37
N ILE A 93 -18.20 10.40 17.21
CA ILE A 93 -16.84 10.08 17.68
C ILE A 93 -16.85 8.79 18.49
N ASP A 94 -17.83 8.62 19.37
CA ASP A 94 -17.94 7.44 20.23
C ASP A 94 -18.24 6.18 19.40
N GLU A 95 -19.04 6.29 18.34
CA GLU A 95 -19.28 5.17 17.41
C GLU A 95 -18.00 4.76 16.68
N VAL A 96 -17.18 5.71 16.22
CA VAL A 96 -15.88 5.45 15.59
C VAL A 96 -14.89 4.85 16.60
N LYS A 97 -14.89 5.30 17.87
CA LYS A 97 -14.09 4.68 18.94
C LYS A 97 -14.55 3.25 19.21
N ASN A 98 -15.86 3.02 19.33
CA ASN A 98 -16.45 1.71 19.58
C ASN A 98 -16.18 0.73 18.43
N ALA A 99 -16.15 1.21 17.19
CA ALA A 99 -15.73 0.43 16.04
C ALA A 99 -14.27 -0.03 16.13
N GLY A 100 -13.44 0.74 16.81
CA GLY A 100 -12.02 0.42 16.99
C GLY A 100 -11.20 0.54 15.72
N ILE A 101 -11.68 1.25 14.70
CA ILE A 101 -10.94 1.41 13.44
C ILE A 101 -9.61 2.11 13.69
N ARG A 102 -8.53 1.48 13.21
CA ARG A 102 -7.17 2.02 13.25
C ARG A 102 -6.84 2.67 11.91
N GLY A 103 -5.82 3.54 11.89
CA GLY A 103 -5.36 4.17 10.65
C GLY A 103 -4.79 3.14 9.69
N LEU A 104 -5.43 2.92 8.54
CA LEU A 104 -5.11 1.87 7.57
C LEU A 104 -3.97 2.24 6.61
N GLY A 105 -3.47 3.48 6.66
CA GLY A 105 -2.35 3.95 5.84
C GLY A 105 -0.95 3.70 6.42
N GLY A 106 -0.81 2.85 7.45
CA GLY A 106 0.50 2.41 7.92
C GLY A 106 0.64 2.24 9.42
N ALA A 107 0.62 3.32 10.20
CA ALA A 107 0.98 3.30 11.62
C ALA A 107 -0.09 2.73 12.57
N GLY A 108 -1.30 2.46 12.12
CA GLY A 108 -2.35 1.84 12.93
C GLY A 108 -2.82 2.65 14.15
N PHE A 109 -2.68 3.97 14.17
CA PHE A 109 -3.14 4.77 15.30
C PHE A 109 -4.68 4.80 15.36
N PRO A 110 -5.33 4.65 16.55
CA PRO A 110 -6.79 4.62 16.67
C PRO A 110 -7.44 5.91 16.15
N THR A 111 -8.33 5.79 15.17
CA THR A 111 -8.94 6.92 14.46
C THR A 111 -9.82 7.77 15.39
N GLY A 112 -10.67 7.14 16.20
CA GLY A 112 -11.56 7.83 17.11
C GLY A 112 -10.83 8.65 18.19
N ILE A 113 -9.62 8.24 18.61
CA ILE A 113 -8.79 9.00 19.55
C ILE A 113 -8.28 10.29 18.90
N LYS A 114 -7.87 10.24 17.61
CA LYS A 114 -7.49 11.45 16.88
C LYS A 114 -8.65 12.43 16.76
N TRP A 115 -9.82 11.92 16.41
CA TRP A 115 -11.03 12.75 16.26
C TRP A 115 -11.41 13.42 17.58
N GLN A 116 -11.39 12.67 18.68
CA GLN A 116 -11.63 13.26 20.02
C GLN A 116 -10.64 14.38 20.31
N GLY A 117 -9.35 14.12 20.08
CA GLY A 117 -8.31 15.13 20.34
C GLY A 117 -8.51 16.43 19.53
N ALA A 118 -9.09 16.37 18.33
CA ALA A 118 -9.46 17.56 17.55
C ALA A 118 -10.78 18.20 18.02
N ALA A 119 -11.76 17.38 18.39
CA ALA A 119 -13.03 17.88 18.92
C ALA A 119 -12.82 18.65 20.25
N ASP A 120 -11.92 18.17 21.11
CA ASP A 120 -11.58 18.77 22.39
C ASP A 120 -10.85 20.12 22.27
N GLN A 121 -10.36 20.47 21.08
CA GLN A 121 -9.75 21.80 20.88
C GLN A 121 -10.80 22.90 20.89
N PRO A 122 -10.43 24.13 21.32
CA PRO A 122 -11.34 25.26 21.33
C PRO A 122 -12.10 25.45 20.02
N GLU A 123 -13.26 26.06 20.10
CA GLU A 123 -14.03 26.46 18.92
C GLU A 123 -13.18 27.33 17.99
N GLY A 124 -13.35 27.13 16.68
CA GLY A 124 -12.61 27.85 15.65
C GLY A 124 -12.30 26.98 14.44
N LYS A 125 -11.49 27.51 13.55
CA LYS A 125 -11.12 26.82 12.31
C LYS A 125 -10.38 25.53 12.59
N LYS A 126 -10.87 24.43 12.04
CA LYS A 126 -10.24 23.11 12.05
C LYS A 126 -10.19 22.56 10.63
N TYR A 127 -9.23 21.71 10.34
CA TYR A 127 -9.06 21.13 9.00
C TYR A 127 -9.10 19.61 9.04
N LEU A 128 -9.59 19.05 7.93
CA LEU A 128 -9.50 17.63 7.65
C LEU A 128 -8.66 17.42 6.39
N ILE A 129 -7.71 16.49 6.44
CA ILE A 129 -6.92 16.06 5.29
C ILE A 129 -7.10 14.56 5.09
N VAL A 130 -7.47 14.17 3.89
CA VAL A 130 -7.39 12.78 3.45
C VAL A 130 -6.09 12.61 2.68
N ASN A 131 -5.25 11.73 3.21
CA ASN A 131 -3.95 11.39 2.64
C ASN A 131 -4.11 10.27 1.62
N GLY A 132 -4.02 10.62 0.35
CA GLY A 132 -3.96 9.74 -0.80
C GLY A 132 -2.59 9.74 -1.49
N ASP A 133 -1.52 10.13 -0.78
CA ASP A 133 -0.14 10.05 -1.26
C ASP A 133 0.40 8.62 -1.05
N GLU A 134 -0.09 7.70 -1.85
CA GLU A 134 0.26 6.28 -1.84
C GLU A 134 1.52 6.07 -2.68
N GLY A 135 2.67 5.99 -2.03
CA GLY A 135 3.96 5.94 -2.70
C GLY A 135 4.72 4.61 -2.56
N ASP A 136 4.24 3.65 -1.77
CA ASP A 136 4.88 2.35 -1.59
C ASP A 136 4.96 1.57 -2.91
N PRO A 137 6.12 1.00 -3.28
CA PRO A 137 6.24 0.15 -4.46
C PRO A 137 5.23 -1.01 -4.44
N GLY A 138 4.39 -1.10 -5.46
CA GLY A 138 3.37 -2.14 -5.60
C GLY A 138 2.05 -1.87 -4.87
N ALA A 139 1.93 -0.79 -4.08
CA ALA A 139 0.67 -0.41 -3.43
C ALA A 139 -0.21 0.45 -4.36
N TYR A 140 -1.52 0.14 -4.42
CA TYR A 140 -2.51 0.88 -5.21
C TYR A 140 -3.94 0.75 -4.67
N MET A 141 -4.09 0.47 -3.36
CA MET A 141 -5.39 0.30 -2.72
C MET A 141 -6.12 1.64 -2.55
N ASP A 142 -5.42 2.69 -2.13
CA ASP A 142 -6.01 4.04 -1.99
C ASP A 142 -6.39 4.61 -3.36
N ARG A 143 -5.54 4.38 -4.37
CA ARG A 143 -5.84 4.68 -5.77
C ARG A 143 -7.14 4.01 -6.21
N ALA A 144 -7.30 2.71 -5.94
CA ALA A 144 -8.48 1.96 -6.34
C ALA A 144 -9.76 2.50 -5.68
N VAL A 145 -9.72 2.87 -4.40
CA VAL A 145 -10.85 3.50 -3.72
C VAL A 145 -11.19 4.85 -4.36
N MET A 146 -10.19 5.71 -4.58
CA MET A 146 -10.41 7.04 -5.19
C MET A 146 -10.92 6.96 -6.63
N GLU A 147 -10.49 5.93 -7.40
CA GLU A 147 -10.94 5.72 -8.78
C GLU A 147 -12.30 5.04 -8.87
N GLY A 148 -12.60 4.10 -7.96
CA GLY A 148 -13.78 3.23 -8.08
C GLY A 148 -14.94 3.56 -7.15
N ASP A 149 -14.71 4.33 -6.07
CA ASP A 149 -15.74 4.75 -5.11
C ASP A 149 -15.40 6.10 -4.47
N PRO A 150 -15.23 7.18 -5.27
CA PRO A 150 -14.84 8.49 -4.74
C PRO A 150 -15.87 9.08 -3.78
N HIS A 151 -17.16 8.74 -3.92
CA HIS A 151 -18.21 9.22 -3.04
C HIS A 151 -18.14 8.65 -1.63
N ALA A 152 -17.60 7.42 -1.44
CA ALA A 152 -17.34 6.88 -0.10
C ALA A 152 -16.29 7.71 0.66
N VAL A 153 -15.30 8.25 -0.05
CA VAL A 153 -14.31 9.16 0.52
C VAL A 153 -14.97 10.48 0.94
N LEU A 154 -15.78 11.07 0.05
CA LEU A 154 -16.46 12.35 0.32
C LEU A 154 -17.47 12.24 1.46
N GLU A 155 -18.26 11.17 1.51
CA GLU A 155 -19.21 10.91 2.60
C GLU A 155 -18.47 10.77 3.94
N GLY A 156 -17.40 9.96 3.98
CA GLY A 156 -16.58 9.79 5.18
C GLY A 156 -15.94 11.10 5.65
N MET A 157 -15.51 11.96 4.72
CA MET A 157 -14.98 13.30 5.03
C MET A 157 -16.04 14.21 5.65
N ALA A 158 -17.23 14.27 5.08
CA ALA A 158 -18.31 15.11 5.60
C ALA A 158 -18.74 14.66 7.01
N ILE A 159 -18.82 13.34 7.26
CA ILE A 159 -19.09 12.78 8.60
C ILE A 159 -17.97 13.17 9.59
N CYS A 160 -16.70 13.05 9.20
CA CYS A 160 -15.57 13.49 10.04
C CYS A 160 -15.63 14.99 10.33
N GLY A 161 -15.91 15.82 9.31
CA GLY A 161 -16.08 17.26 9.45
C GLY A 161 -17.15 17.61 10.48
N ARG A 162 -18.33 16.96 10.40
CA ARG A 162 -19.43 17.12 11.38
C ARG A 162 -18.98 16.71 12.79
N ALA A 163 -18.26 15.62 12.92
CA ALA A 163 -17.80 15.09 14.21
C ALA A 163 -16.81 16.03 14.93
N ILE A 164 -15.86 16.60 14.21
CA ILE A 164 -14.78 17.42 14.80
C ILE A 164 -15.05 18.93 14.77
N GLY A 165 -16.15 19.36 14.10
CA GLY A 165 -16.47 20.77 13.90
C GLY A 165 -15.60 21.44 12.84
N SER A 166 -15.28 20.75 11.75
CA SER A 166 -14.57 21.29 10.59
C SER A 166 -15.52 21.55 9.44
N ASP A 167 -15.35 22.68 8.75
CA ASP A 167 -16.12 23.10 7.57
C ASP A 167 -15.34 22.96 6.26
N GLU A 168 -14.06 22.47 6.34
CA GLU A 168 -13.17 22.39 5.18
C GLU A 168 -12.25 21.18 5.24
N GLY A 169 -12.13 20.51 4.10
CA GLY A 169 -11.25 19.37 3.95
C GLY A 169 -10.45 19.40 2.65
N PHE A 170 -9.31 18.71 2.68
CA PHE A 170 -8.43 18.54 1.53
C PHE A 170 -8.23 17.05 1.25
N ILE A 171 -8.25 16.66 -0.02
CA ILE A 171 -7.74 15.36 -0.45
C ILE A 171 -6.39 15.61 -1.10
N TYR A 172 -5.34 15.10 -0.51
CA TYR A 172 -4.00 15.15 -1.05
C TYR A 172 -3.77 13.87 -1.87
N VAL A 173 -3.64 14.02 -3.17
CA VAL A 173 -3.52 12.92 -4.13
C VAL A 173 -2.32 13.13 -5.04
N ARG A 174 -1.64 12.06 -5.41
CA ARG A 174 -0.49 12.10 -6.33
C ARG A 174 -0.92 12.57 -7.72
N ALA A 175 -0.14 13.47 -8.34
CA ALA A 175 -0.35 13.89 -9.73
C ALA A 175 -0.23 12.71 -10.72
N GLU A 176 0.50 11.66 -10.34
CA GLU A 176 0.68 10.42 -11.09
C GLU A 176 -0.58 9.53 -11.11
N TYR A 177 -1.63 9.91 -10.38
CA TYR A 177 -2.94 9.23 -10.39
C TYR A 177 -4.00 10.05 -11.16
N PRO A 178 -3.83 10.30 -12.47
CA PRO A 178 -4.73 11.19 -13.23
C PRO A 178 -6.17 10.70 -13.25
N THR A 179 -6.40 9.39 -13.24
CA THR A 179 -7.76 8.81 -13.18
C THR A 179 -8.43 9.10 -11.84
N ALA A 180 -7.71 8.94 -10.72
CA ALA A 180 -8.22 9.28 -9.39
C ALA A 180 -8.54 10.77 -9.28
N VAL A 181 -7.65 11.65 -9.78
CA VAL A 181 -7.88 13.10 -9.82
C VAL A 181 -9.16 13.43 -10.59
N LYS A 182 -9.35 12.80 -11.76
CA LYS A 182 -10.55 13.00 -12.58
C LYS A 182 -11.81 12.51 -11.87
N ALA A 183 -11.78 11.31 -11.27
CA ALA A 183 -12.92 10.74 -10.56
C ALA A 183 -13.33 11.60 -9.35
N LEU A 184 -12.36 12.00 -8.51
CA LEU A 184 -12.58 12.88 -7.36
C LEU A 184 -13.10 14.26 -7.77
N THR A 185 -12.52 14.87 -8.82
CA THR A 185 -12.98 16.17 -9.31
C THR A 185 -14.44 16.11 -9.76
N ASN A 186 -14.81 15.05 -10.49
CA ASN A 186 -16.20 14.83 -10.91
C ASN A 186 -17.12 14.58 -9.71
N ALA A 187 -16.70 13.73 -8.76
CA ALA A 187 -17.51 13.42 -7.59
C ALA A 187 -17.75 14.64 -6.69
N ILE A 188 -16.73 15.48 -6.45
CA ILE A 188 -16.87 16.74 -5.71
C ILE A 188 -17.91 17.63 -6.40
N LYS A 189 -17.76 17.84 -7.72
CA LYS A 189 -18.69 18.66 -8.50
C LYS A 189 -20.11 18.13 -8.41
N GLN A 190 -20.31 16.83 -8.60
CA GLN A 190 -21.66 16.22 -8.51
C GLN A 190 -22.25 16.37 -7.11
N ALA A 191 -21.45 16.13 -6.06
CA ALA A 191 -21.90 16.25 -4.68
C ALA A 191 -22.30 17.69 -4.32
N GLU A 192 -21.58 18.70 -4.81
CA GLU A 192 -21.92 20.12 -4.64
C GLU A 192 -23.19 20.50 -5.40
N GLU A 193 -23.34 20.04 -6.65
CA GLU A 193 -24.50 20.30 -7.49
C GLU A 193 -25.80 19.78 -6.85
N VAL A 194 -25.76 18.61 -6.20
CA VAL A 194 -26.94 18.00 -5.58
C VAL A 194 -27.07 18.29 -4.08
N GLY A 195 -26.19 19.10 -3.48
CA GLY A 195 -26.28 19.52 -2.07
C GLY A 195 -25.82 18.47 -1.06
N LEU A 196 -24.93 17.56 -1.47
CA LEU A 196 -24.26 16.57 -0.60
C LEU A 196 -22.90 17.07 -0.11
N LEU A 197 -22.42 18.17 -0.68
CA LEU A 197 -21.29 19.00 -0.22
C LEU A 197 -21.65 20.48 -0.39
N GLY A 198 -20.83 21.37 0.17
CA GLY A 198 -21.03 22.82 0.11
C GLY A 198 -21.84 23.34 1.29
N ASP A 199 -22.76 24.28 1.03
CA ASP A 199 -23.56 24.95 2.05
C ASP A 199 -24.84 24.17 2.38
N ASN A 200 -25.16 24.08 3.68
CA ASN A 200 -26.39 23.51 4.19
C ASN A 200 -26.69 22.11 3.63
N ILE A 201 -25.75 21.19 3.81
CA ILE A 201 -25.83 19.82 3.27
C ILE A 201 -27.14 19.15 3.68
N LEU A 202 -27.88 18.63 2.69
CA LEU A 202 -29.20 18.00 2.84
C LEU A 202 -30.22 18.90 3.57
N GLY A 203 -30.07 20.23 3.51
CA GLY A 203 -30.91 21.19 4.21
C GLY A 203 -30.63 21.34 5.71
N SER A 204 -29.52 20.77 6.22
CA SER A 204 -29.06 20.90 7.60
C SER A 204 -28.35 22.25 7.86
N ASP A 205 -27.93 22.47 9.11
CA ASP A 205 -27.10 23.60 9.52
C ASP A 205 -25.59 23.39 9.24
N PHE A 206 -25.22 22.22 8.69
CA PHE A 206 -23.85 21.87 8.44
C PHE A 206 -23.41 22.19 7.02
N SER A 207 -22.24 22.80 6.91
CA SER A 207 -21.59 23.10 5.62
C SER A 207 -20.19 22.51 5.61
N PHE A 208 -19.79 21.92 4.50
CA PHE A 208 -18.47 21.31 4.36
C PHE A 208 -17.99 21.36 2.91
N ARG A 209 -16.78 21.87 2.72
CA ARG A 209 -16.15 21.99 1.39
C ARG A 209 -14.94 21.12 1.27
N VAL A 210 -14.75 20.52 0.11
CA VAL A 210 -13.62 19.66 -0.21
C VAL A 210 -12.84 20.23 -1.39
N SER A 211 -11.52 20.28 -1.26
CA SER A 211 -10.61 20.69 -2.33
C SER A 211 -9.53 19.65 -2.56
N LEU A 212 -9.13 19.44 -3.82
CA LEU A 212 -7.98 18.60 -4.14
C LEU A 212 -6.68 19.37 -4.01
N ARG A 213 -5.64 18.68 -3.55
CA ARG A 213 -4.24 19.13 -3.56
C ARG A 213 -3.41 18.04 -4.22
N LEU A 214 -2.66 18.43 -5.26
CA LEU A 214 -1.85 17.50 -6.03
C LEU A 214 -0.43 17.44 -5.48
N GLY A 215 0.00 16.25 -5.11
CA GLY A 215 1.39 15.95 -4.75
C GLY A 215 2.24 15.81 -6.00
N SER A 216 3.54 16.12 -5.89
CA SER A 216 4.51 16.03 -7.00
C SER A 216 5.31 14.72 -7.01
N GLY A 217 4.75 13.63 -6.53
CA GLY A 217 5.33 12.29 -6.60
C GLY A 217 6.34 11.92 -5.53
N ALA A 218 6.68 12.81 -4.60
CA ALA A 218 7.63 12.50 -3.54
C ALA A 218 6.97 11.66 -2.44
N PHE A 219 7.47 10.44 -2.21
CA PHE A 219 7.00 9.52 -1.17
C PHE A 219 6.98 10.16 0.24
N VAL A 220 7.99 11.00 0.54
CA VAL A 220 8.06 11.72 1.81
C VAL A 220 6.84 12.62 2.08
N CYS A 221 6.13 13.06 1.05
CA CYS A 221 4.91 13.87 1.18
C CYS A 221 3.74 13.08 1.79
N GLY A 222 3.79 11.75 1.83
CA GLY A 222 2.87 10.91 2.59
C GLY A 222 3.04 11.03 4.12
N GLU A 223 4.19 11.52 4.61
CA GLU A 223 4.38 11.85 6.01
C GLU A 223 3.56 13.10 6.38
N GLY A 224 2.76 12.99 7.44
CA GLY A 224 1.72 13.99 7.73
C GLY A 224 2.22 15.45 7.85
N THR A 225 3.43 15.68 8.39
CA THR A 225 3.96 17.05 8.49
C THR A 225 4.53 17.54 7.17
N ALA A 226 5.15 16.67 6.37
CA ALA A 226 5.60 16.99 5.02
C ALA A 226 4.43 17.30 4.09
N LEU A 227 3.33 16.54 4.21
CA LEU A 227 2.08 16.75 3.49
C LEU A 227 1.50 18.13 3.79
N MET A 228 1.44 18.53 5.08
CA MET A 228 0.96 19.86 5.46
C MET A 228 1.86 20.97 4.92
N GLU A 229 3.20 20.82 5.00
CA GLU A 229 4.13 21.77 4.40
C GLU A 229 3.87 21.95 2.89
N SER A 230 3.59 20.85 2.18
CA SER A 230 3.24 20.89 0.76
C SER A 230 1.93 21.65 0.49
N ILE A 231 0.86 21.40 1.28
CA ILE A 231 -0.41 22.12 1.16
C ILE A 231 -0.23 23.62 1.47
N GLU A 232 0.64 23.96 2.40
CA GLU A 232 0.97 25.33 2.79
C GLU A 232 1.86 26.06 1.75
N GLY A 233 2.23 25.36 0.64
CA GLY A 233 3.05 25.94 -0.43
C GLY A 233 4.54 25.99 -0.11
N ARG A 234 4.98 25.24 0.91
CA ARG A 234 6.39 25.08 1.26
C ARG A 234 6.94 23.76 0.71
N ARG A 235 8.27 23.57 0.84
CA ARG A 235 8.89 22.30 0.47
C ARG A 235 8.33 21.16 1.35
N GLY A 236 7.89 20.07 0.73
CA GLY A 236 7.36 18.88 1.41
C GLY A 236 8.42 18.13 2.22
N MET A 237 8.89 18.74 3.29
CA MET A 237 9.88 18.18 4.23
C MET A 237 9.26 18.04 5.61
N PRO A 238 9.50 16.94 6.33
CA PRO A 238 9.02 16.77 7.70
C PRO A 238 9.50 17.86 8.63
N ARG A 239 8.64 18.26 9.55
CA ARG A 239 9.01 19.14 10.67
C ARG A 239 9.00 18.37 12.00
N ALA A 240 9.73 18.85 12.99
CA ALA A 240 9.72 18.25 14.32
C ALA A 240 8.31 18.29 14.91
N LYS A 241 7.84 17.16 15.41
CA LYS A 241 6.50 17.03 16.03
C LYS A 241 6.56 17.48 17.48
N VAL A 242 6.43 18.79 17.71
CA VAL A 242 6.34 19.37 19.07
C VAL A 242 4.97 19.05 19.68
N GLN A 243 3.93 19.08 18.85
CA GLN A 243 2.55 18.77 19.24
C GLN A 243 1.92 17.80 18.24
N ARG A 244 0.83 17.15 18.62
CA ARG A 244 0.01 16.33 17.71
C ARG A 244 -0.69 17.24 16.70
N THR A 245 -0.90 16.75 15.48
CA THR A 245 -1.55 17.53 14.39
C THR A 245 -2.98 17.97 14.74
N TYR A 246 -3.68 17.19 15.54
CA TYR A 246 -5.01 17.54 16.02
C TYR A 246 -5.03 18.68 17.06
N VAL A 247 -3.84 19.14 17.51
CA VAL A 247 -3.65 20.34 18.33
C VAL A 247 -3.14 21.49 17.48
N SER A 248 -2.04 21.26 16.71
CA SER A 248 -1.44 22.25 15.82
C SER A 248 -0.95 21.56 14.55
N GLY A 249 -1.67 21.74 13.46
CA GLY A 249 -1.45 21.13 12.15
C GLY A 249 -1.32 22.14 11.03
N LEU A 250 -2.20 22.06 10.04
CA LEU A 250 -2.24 22.93 8.86
C LEU A 250 -2.49 24.39 9.28
N TRP A 251 -1.61 25.30 8.86
CA TRP A 251 -1.66 26.73 9.24
C TRP A 251 -1.82 26.95 10.76
N ASP A 252 -1.14 26.11 11.55
CA ASP A 252 -1.20 26.11 13.02
C ASP A 252 -2.60 25.93 13.62
N LYS A 253 -3.53 25.29 12.87
CA LYS A 253 -4.87 24.95 13.32
C LYS A 253 -5.00 23.46 13.62
N PRO A 254 -5.92 23.06 14.50
CA PRO A 254 -6.24 21.67 14.73
C PRO A 254 -6.56 20.96 13.41
N THR A 255 -5.85 19.86 13.12
CA THR A 255 -5.97 19.17 11.83
C THR A 255 -6.01 17.67 12.03
N ILE A 256 -7.02 17.02 11.44
CA ILE A 256 -7.08 15.58 11.31
C ILE A 256 -6.48 15.17 9.98
N ILE A 257 -5.59 14.19 10.01
CA ILE A 257 -5.08 13.51 8.81
C ILE A 257 -5.52 12.07 8.89
N ASN A 258 -6.31 11.61 7.92
CA ASN A 258 -6.72 10.23 7.74
C ASN A 258 -6.30 9.72 6.36
N ASN A 259 -5.99 8.44 6.28
CA ASN A 259 -5.76 7.76 4.99
C ASN A 259 -7.08 7.54 4.24
N VAL A 260 -7.03 7.35 2.92
CA VAL A 260 -8.19 7.13 2.04
C VAL A 260 -8.99 5.90 2.46
N GLU A 261 -8.34 4.73 2.63
CA GLU A 261 -9.02 3.51 3.03
C GLU A 261 -9.67 3.64 4.41
N THR A 262 -9.03 4.36 5.34
CA THR A 262 -9.61 4.62 6.67
C THR A 262 -10.90 5.43 6.55
N ILE A 263 -10.89 6.51 5.78
CA ILE A 263 -12.04 7.43 5.70
C ILE A 263 -13.22 6.80 4.93
N SER A 264 -12.94 5.96 3.93
CA SER A 264 -13.98 5.28 3.15
C SER A 264 -14.81 4.27 3.96
N ASN A 265 -14.27 3.79 5.09
CA ASN A 265 -14.99 2.89 6.01
C ASN A 265 -15.96 3.64 6.95
N ILE A 266 -15.80 4.95 7.13
CA ILE A 266 -16.53 5.72 8.14
C ILE A 266 -18.04 5.73 7.88
N ALA A 267 -18.45 5.93 6.63
CA ALA A 267 -19.87 5.93 6.28
C ALA A 267 -20.57 4.64 6.70
N GLN A 268 -19.92 3.49 6.50
CA GLN A 268 -20.47 2.19 6.88
C GLN A 268 -20.52 2.00 8.42
N ILE A 269 -19.50 2.50 9.12
CA ILE A 269 -19.48 2.44 10.60
C ILE A 269 -20.67 3.21 11.16
N ILE A 270 -20.98 4.39 10.63
CA ILE A 270 -22.10 5.20 11.09
C ILE A 270 -23.43 4.61 10.67
N ASP A 271 -23.55 4.13 9.43
CA ASP A 271 -24.81 3.55 8.93
C ASP A 271 -25.19 2.27 9.65
N PHE A 272 -24.27 1.31 9.72
CA PHE A 272 -24.54 -0.06 10.22
C PHE A 272 -24.14 -0.31 11.68
N GLY A 273 -23.40 0.60 12.28
CA GLY A 273 -22.94 0.51 13.65
C GLY A 273 -21.59 -0.20 13.84
N ALA A 274 -20.93 0.15 14.94
CA ALA A 274 -19.63 -0.38 15.35
C ALA A 274 -19.62 -1.91 15.47
N GLY A 275 -20.71 -2.50 15.95
CA GLY A 275 -20.84 -3.96 16.09
C GLY A 275 -20.65 -4.70 14.76
N ARG A 276 -21.24 -4.18 13.67
CA ARG A 276 -21.07 -4.77 12.34
C ARG A 276 -19.63 -4.62 11.82
N PHE A 277 -18.99 -3.49 12.10
CA PHE A 277 -17.58 -3.31 11.74
C PHE A 277 -16.69 -4.30 12.48
N ARG A 278 -16.91 -4.50 13.78
CA ARG A 278 -16.18 -5.45 14.63
C ARG A 278 -16.47 -6.92 14.35
N SER A 279 -17.51 -7.24 13.59
CA SER A 279 -17.80 -8.64 13.22
C SER A 279 -16.74 -9.29 12.32
N ALA A 280 -15.80 -8.51 11.81
CA ALA A 280 -14.62 -8.98 11.09
C ALA A 280 -13.36 -8.44 11.79
N GLY A 281 -12.24 -9.14 11.59
CA GLY A 281 -10.95 -8.76 12.18
C GLY A 281 -10.71 -9.40 13.54
N THR A 282 -9.65 -8.93 14.21
CA THR A 282 -9.30 -9.35 15.57
C THR A 282 -9.82 -8.34 16.61
N PRO A 283 -9.87 -8.70 17.90
CA PRO A 283 -10.30 -7.76 18.95
C PRO A 283 -9.48 -6.45 18.97
N GLU A 284 -8.17 -6.55 18.71
CA GLU A 284 -7.21 -5.45 18.73
C GLU A 284 -7.10 -4.73 17.38
N SER A 285 -7.45 -5.41 16.29
CA SER A 285 -7.44 -4.89 14.92
C SER A 285 -8.76 -5.25 14.21
N PRO A 286 -9.88 -4.60 14.59
CA PRO A 286 -11.18 -4.91 13.98
C PRO A 286 -11.29 -4.37 12.56
N GLY A 287 -12.18 -5.00 11.79
CA GLY A 287 -12.48 -4.64 10.43
C GLY A 287 -11.70 -5.44 9.39
N THR A 288 -11.65 -4.88 8.20
CA THR A 288 -10.96 -5.43 7.04
C THR A 288 -9.75 -4.59 6.67
N LYS A 289 -8.84 -5.16 5.88
CA LYS A 289 -7.71 -4.46 5.27
C LYS A 289 -7.60 -4.84 3.81
N VAL A 290 -7.39 -3.84 2.97
CA VAL A 290 -7.03 -4.05 1.57
C VAL A 290 -5.54 -4.31 1.45
N PHE A 291 -5.17 -5.43 0.83
CA PHE A 291 -3.80 -5.76 0.47
C PHE A 291 -3.62 -5.66 -1.04
N ALA A 292 -2.52 -5.05 -1.48
CA ALA A 292 -2.01 -5.20 -2.83
C ALA A 292 -1.10 -6.44 -2.85
N LEU A 293 -1.66 -7.56 -3.27
CA LEU A 293 -0.95 -8.82 -3.42
C LEU A 293 -0.24 -8.82 -4.78
N VAL A 294 1.09 -8.69 -4.75
CA VAL A 294 1.92 -8.51 -5.95
C VAL A 294 3.20 -9.36 -5.88
N GLY A 295 4.06 -9.25 -6.88
CA GLY A 295 5.30 -10.01 -6.99
C GLY A 295 5.08 -11.34 -7.73
N LYS A 296 5.70 -12.41 -7.26
CA LYS A 296 5.71 -13.71 -7.96
C LYS A 296 4.51 -14.62 -7.65
N VAL A 297 3.44 -14.04 -7.10
CA VAL A 297 2.17 -14.76 -6.87
C VAL A 297 1.42 -14.97 -8.19
N LYS A 298 0.72 -16.10 -8.33
CA LYS A 298 -0.03 -16.41 -9.56
C LYS A 298 -1.23 -15.49 -9.77
N ASN A 299 -2.03 -15.26 -8.72
CA ASN A 299 -3.19 -14.39 -8.77
C ASN A 299 -2.87 -13.07 -8.04
N ALA A 300 -2.25 -12.14 -8.77
CA ALA A 300 -1.98 -10.79 -8.28
C ALA A 300 -3.25 -9.91 -8.33
N GLY A 301 -3.41 -9.00 -7.36
CA GLY A 301 -4.52 -8.08 -7.35
C GLY A 301 -4.76 -7.44 -5.99
N LEU A 302 -5.84 -6.65 -5.89
CA LEU A 302 -6.32 -6.13 -4.61
C LEU A 302 -7.19 -7.15 -3.92
N VAL A 303 -6.88 -7.41 -2.66
CA VAL A 303 -7.56 -8.40 -1.82
C VAL A 303 -7.99 -7.72 -0.53
N GLU A 304 -9.31 -7.63 -0.28
CA GLU A 304 -9.81 -7.12 0.99
C GLU A 304 -10.27 -8.27 1.88
N VAL A 305 -9.62 -8.42 3.02
CA VAL A 305 -9.81 -9.55 3.94
C VAL A 305 -9.96 -9.08 5.38
N PRO A 306 -10.57 -9.87 6.26
CA PRO A 306 -10.55 -9.59 7.69
C PRO A 306 -9.13 -9.46 8.22
N MET A 307 -8.87 -8.48 9.07
CA MET A 307 -7.64 -8.43 9.85
C MET A 307 -7.45 -9.73 10.62
N GLY A 308 -6.22 -10.25 10.68
CA GLY A 308 -5.92 -11.50 11.35
C GLY A 308 -5.96 -12.74 10.44
N ILE A 309 -6.28 -12.59 9.15
CA ILE A 309 -6.01 -13.66 8.16
C ILE A 309 -4.51 -13.98 8.18
N THR A 310 -4.12 -15.23 8.00
CA THR A 310 -2.71 -15.58 7.95
C THR A 310 -2.07 -15.21 6.61
N ILE A 311 -0.76 -14.97 6.62
CA ILE A 311 0.01 -14.76 5.38
C ILE A 311 -0.15 -15.96 4.46
N ASN A 312 -0.19 -17.17 5.02
CA ASN A 312 -0.38 -18.41 4.28
C ASN A 312 -1.69 -18.45 3.49
N GLU A 313 -2.81 -18.10 4.15
CA GLU A 313 -4.13 -18.04 3.48
C GLU A 313 -4.14 -16.99 2.37
N LEU A 314 -3.54 -15.82 2.61
CA LEU A 314 -3.49 -14.75 1.61
C LEU A 314 -2.67 -15.17 0.38
N VAL A 315 -1.48 -15.72 0.58
CA VAL A 315 -0.56 -16.08 -0.52
C VAL A 315 -1.01 -17.34 -1.23
N ASN A 316 -1.36 -18.40 -0.50
CA ASN A 316 -1.61 -19.72 -1.09
C ASN A 316 -3.07 -19.96 -1.45
N ASP A 317 -4.05 -19.56 -0.61
CA ASP A 317 -5.45 -19.85 -0.89
C ASP A 317 -6.06 -18.84 -1.86
N ILE A 318 -5.78 -17.53 -1.66
CA ILE A 318 -6.30 -16.48 -2.53
C ILE A 318 -5.36 -16.26 -3.72
N GLY A 319 -4.05 -16.12 -3.45
CA GLY A 319 -3.02 -15.87 -4.46
C GLY A 319 -2.66 -17.09 -5.33
N ASP A 320 -3.09 -18.29 -4.96
CA ASP A 320 -2.77 -19.57 -5.63
C ASP A 320 -1.25 -19.88 -5.68
N GLY A 321 -0.51 -19.34 -4.70
CA GLY A 321 0.94 -19.57 -4.54
C GLY A 321 1.78 -18.93 -5.63
N VAL A 322 2.99 -19.49 -5.82
CA VAL A 322 3.96 -19.05 -6.84
C VAL A 322 3.93 -19.93 -8.08
N GLY A 323 4.75 -19.59 -9.07
CA GLY A 323 4.85 -20.33 -10.34
C GLY A 323 5.14 -21.82 -10.17
N GLU A 324 4.79 -22.60 -11.18
CA GLU A 324 4.96 -24.05 -11.17
C GLU A 324 6.43 -24.43 -11.00
N GLY A 325 6.71 -25.41 -10.14
CA GLY A 325 8.07 -25.85 -9.82
C GLY A 325 8.86 -24.90 -8.90
N LYS A 326 8.27 -23.78 -8.46
CA LYS A 326 8.88 -22.81 -7.54
C LYS A 326 8.34 -22.96 -6.12
N LYS A 327 9.11 -22.46 -5.16
CA LYS A 327 8.72 -22.45 -3.75
C LYS A 327 8.60 -21.02 -3.26
N VAL A 328 7.53 -20.73 -2.51
CA VAL A 328 7.42 -19.45 -1.82
C VAL A 328 8.55 -19.33 -0.82
N LYS A 329 9.33 -18.26 -0.90
CA LYS A 329 10.49 -17.98 -0.04
C LYS A 329 10.13 -17.02 1.08
N ALA A 330 9.54 -15.90 0.72
CA ALA A 330 9.24 -14.83 1.66
C ALA A 330 8.13 -13.90 1.13
N VAL A 331 7.64 -13.03 2.00
CA VAL A 331 6.87 -11.85 1.62
C VAL A 331 7.48 -10.60 2.24
N GLN A 332 7.45 -9.49 1.53
CA GLN A 332 7.68 -8.16 2.07
C GLN A 332 6.33 -7.53 2.37
N THR A 333 6.09 -7.10 3.61
CA THR A 333 4.90 -6.35 4.02
C THR A 333 5.27 -4.89 4.31
N GLY A 334 4.31 -3.98 4.15
CA GLY A 334 4.50 -2.57 4.49
C GLY A 334 5.49 -1.80 3.61
N GLY A 335 5.73 -2.27 2.39
CA GLY A 335 6.64 -1.62 1.45
C GLY A 335 8.06 -1.43 1.99
N PRO A 336 8.74 -0.32 1.66
CA PRO A 336 10.10 -0.04 2.11
C PRO A 336 10.22 0.23 3.63
N SER A 337 9.08 0.45 4.29
CA SER A 337 9.03 0.68 5.74
C SER A 337 8.79 -0.60 6.55
N GLY A 338 8.45 -1.69 5.88
CA GLY A 338 8.14 -2.97 6.51
C GLY A 338 9.30 -3.95 6.52
N GLY A 339 9.01 -5.21 6.86
CA GLY A 339 10.00 -6.27 6.98
C GLY A 339 9.74 -7.42 6.02
N CYS A 340 10.81 -8.16 5.75
CA CYS A 340 10.76 -9.38 4.98
C CYS A 340 10.47 -10.57 5.91
N ILE A 341 9.39 -11.30 5.64
CA ILE A 341 8.90 -12.40 6.46
C ILE A 341 9.13 -13.72 5.73
N PRO A 342 9.92 -14.65 6.28
CA PRO A 342 10.19 -15.94 5.65
C PRO A 342 8.97 -16.86 5.68
N SER A 343 8.88 -17.79 4.72
CA SER A 343 7.73 -18.71 4.58
C SER A 343 7.46 -19.55 5.83
N ARG A 344 8.45 -19.84 6.66
CA ARG A 344 8.28 -20.55 7.95
C ARG A 344 7.46 -19.78 8.99
N LEU A 345 7.21 -18.48 8.76
CA LEU A 345 6.41 -17.62 9.63
C LEU A 345 5.06 -17.24 8.99
N PHE A 346 4.62 -17.92 7.94
CA PHE A 346 3.38 -17.59 7.23
C PHE A 346 2.10 -17.89 8.01
N ASP A 347 2.17 -18.61 9.11
CA ASP A 347 1.04 -18.74 10.05
C ASP A 347 0.80 -17.48 10.90
N THR A 348 1.67 -16.45 10.74
CA THR A 348 1.49 -15.15 11.42
C THR A 348 0.21 -14.46 10.93
N PRO A 349 -0.66 -14.03 11.84
CA PRO A 349 -1.82 -13.22 11.49
C PRO A 349 -1.40 -11.86 10.93
N LEU A 350 -2.06 -11.42 9.86
CA LEU A 350 -1.92 -10.09 9.30
C LEU A 350 -2.75 -9.09 10.12
N ASP A 351 -2.20 -8.66 11.24
CA ASP A 351 -2.68 -7.57 12.07
C ASP A 351 -1.52 -6.70 12.57
N PHE A 352 -1.83 -5.51 13.10
CA PHE A 352 -0.80 -4.55 13.49
C PHE A 352 0.15 -5.08 14.56
N ASP A 353 -0.38 -5.78 15.55
CA ASP A 353 0.36 -6.19 16.74
C ASP A 353 1.16 -7.48 16.49
N SER A 354 0.62 -8.40 15.68
CA SER A 354 1.30 -9.65 15.31
C SER A 354 2.49 -9.40 14.38
N LEU A 355 2.35 -8.50 13.40
CA LEU A 355 3.45 -8.13 12.53
C LEU A 355 4.57 -7.39 13.27
N ALA A 356 4.22 -6.52 14.22
CA ALA A 356 5.22 -5.81 15.04
C ALA A 356 6.08 -6.78 15.86
N LYS A 357 5.52 -7.88 16.37
CA LYS A 357 6.26 -8.89 17.15
C LYS A 357 7.36 -9.60 16.37
N ILE A 358 7.22 -9.69 15.05
CA ILE A 358 8.20 -10.34 14.16
C ILE A 358 9.08 -9.33 13.41
N GLY A 359 9.11 -8.06 13.85
CA GLY A 359 9.97 -7.02 13.25
C GLY A 359 9.46 -6.47 11.91
N SER A 360 8.15 -6.62 11.63
CA SER A 360 7.52 -6.05 10.43
C SER A 360 6.39 -5.09 10.79
N ILE A 361 5.81 -4.44 9.80
CA ILE A 361 4.64 -3.58 9.96
C ILE A 361 3.59 -3.87 8.89
N MET A 362 2.34 -3.48 9.18
CA MET A 362 1.24 -3.57 8.22
C MET A 362 1.49 -2.65 7.02
N GLY A 363 2.01 -1.46 7.26
CA GLY A 363 2.14 -0.42 6.25
C GLY A 363 0.79 -0.04 5.66
N SER A 364 0.80 0.39 4.41
CA SER A 364 -0.43 0.69 3.64
C SER A 364 -1.16 -0.57 3.17
N GLY A 365 -0.53 -1.76 3.26
CA GLY A 365 -1.08 -3.04 2.80
C GLY A 365 -0.40 -3.60 1.55
N GLY A 366 0.75 -3.05 1.15
CA GLY A 366 1.59 -3.67 0.13
C GLY A 366 2.11 -5.03 0.61
N LEU A 367 1.94 -6.09 -0.18
CA LEU A 367 2.43 -7.44 0.11
C LEU A 367 3.06 -8.02 -1.16
N VAL A 368 4.40 -8.04 -1.16
CA VAL A 368 5.20 -8.53 -2.30
C VAL A 368 5.63 -9.96 -2.04
N VAL A 369 5.20 -10.89 -2.86
CA VAL A 369 5.54 -12.31 -2.75
C VAL A 369 6.82 -12.61 -3.53
N MET A 370 7.74 -13.32 -2.90
CA MET A 370 9.03 -13.75 -3.45
C MET A 370 9.14 -15.27 -3.46
N ASP A 371 9.81 -15.80 -4.48
CA ASP A 371 10.09 -17.22 -4.62
C ASP A 371 11.58 -17.55 -4.41
N ASP A 372 11.95 -18.82 -4.60
CA ASP A 372 13.30 -19.33 -4.42
C ASP A 372 14.33 -18.77 -5.42
N THR A 373 13.91 -18.01 -6.43
CA THR A 373 14.80 -17.31 -7.37
C THR A 373 15.10 -15.87 -6.97
N ASP A 374 14.54 -15.38 -5.85
CA ASP A 374 14.85 -14.04 -5.33
C ASP A 374 16.01 -14.08 -4.34
N CYS A 375 16.99 -13.20 -4.52
CA CYS A 375 18.08 -13.00 -3.59
C CYS A 375 17.65 -12.00 -2.50
N MET A 376 17.72 -12.40 -1.24
CA MET A 376 17.25 -11.54 -0.14
C MET A 376 18.17 -10.35 0.10
N VAL A 377 19.46 -10.45 -0.26
CA VAL A 377 20.41 -9.33 -0.22
C VAL A 377 20.06 -8.28 -1.29
N ASP A 378 19.72 -8.72 -2.51
CA ASP A 378 19.32 -7.81 -3.59
C ASP A 378 17.94 -7.19 -3.35
N ILE A 379 17.01 -7.92 -2.73
CA ILE A 379 15.72 -7.37 -2.28
C ILE A 379 15.94 -6.27 -1.22
N ALA A 380 16.82 -6.48 -0.24
CA ALA A 380 17.17 -5.44 0.73
C ALA A 380 17.81 -4.22 0.04
N ARG A 381 18.69 -4.45 -0.94
CA ARG A 381 19.31 -3.40 -1.76
C ARG A 381 18.25 -2.60 -2.52
N PHE A 382 17.28 -3.25 -3.15
CA PHE A 382 16.19 -2.59 -3.87
C PHE A 382 15.37 -1.65 -2.97
N PHE A 383 14.98 -2.09 -1.78
CA PHE A 383 14.19 -1.26 -0.87
C PHE A 383 14.97 -0.09 -0.27
N ILE A 384 16.27 -0.27 0.00
CA ILE A 384 17.08 0.85 0.50
C ILE A 384 17.40 1.85 -0.62
N GLU A 385 17.58 1.41 -1.87
CA GLU A 385 17.74 2.26 -3.05
C GLU A 385 16.52 3.19 -3.20
N PHE A 386 15.32 2.63 -3.11
CA PHE A 386 14.09 3.41 -3.08
C PHE A 386 14.09 4.45 -1.95
N SER A 387 14.55 4.07 -0.74
CA SER A 387 14.62 4.99 0.40
C SER A 387 15.66 6.10 0.21
N VAL A 388 16.75 5.84 -0.50
CA VAL A 388 17.75 6.83 -0.92
C VAL A 388 17.13 7.85 -1.86
N ASP A 389 16.45 7.39 -2.89
CA ASP A 389 15.82 8.24 -3.92
C ASP A 389 14.71 9.13 -3.34
N GLU A 390 13.97 8.61 -2.35
CA GLU A 390 12.84 9.29 -1.73
C GLU A 390 13.20 10.10 -0.47
N SER A 391 14.45 10.07 -0.05
CA SER A 391 14.91 10.87 1.09
C SER A 391 14.81 12.36 0.79
N CYS A 392 14.14 13.13 1.68
CA CYS A 392 14.10 14.58 1.55
C CYS A 392 15.44 15.27 1.83
N GLY A 393 16.47 14.53 2.27
CA GLY A 393 17.81 15.02 2.57
C GLY A 393 17.96 15.86 3.84
N LYS A 394 16.90 16.03 4.66
CA LYS A 394 16.90 16.95 5.81
C LYS A 394 17.78 16.49 6.97
N CYS A 395 17.71 15.22 7.35
CA CYS A 395 18.47 14.69 8.48
C CYS A 395 19.57 13.72 8.03
N THR A 396 20.77 13.88 8.60
CA THR A 396 21.96 13.09 8.28
C THR A 396 21.77 11.59 8.40
N PRO A 397 21.12 11.03 9.46
CA PRO A 397 20.97 9.58 9.60
C PRO A 397 20.17 8.95 8.43
N CYS A 398 19.17 9.66 7.91
CA CYS A 398 18.44 9.21 6.73
C CYS A 398 19.26 9.45 5.45
N ARG A 399 19.66 10.70 5.15
CA ARG A 399 20.34 11.06 3.90
C ARG A 399 21.62 10.25 3.67
N ASP A 400 22.53 10.29 4.64
CA ASP A 400 23.86 9.67 4.50
C ASP A 400 23.84 8.20 4.92
N GLY A 401 23.03 7.84 5.95
CA GLY A 401 22.92 6.47 6.43
C GLY A 401 22.29 5.54 5.40
N THR A 402 21.19 5.95 4.73
CA THR A 402 20.57 5.11 3.69
C THR A 402 21.49 4.94 2.48
N MET A 403 22.18 6.01 2.05
CA MET A 403 23.16 5.94 0.97
C MET A 403 24.29 4.97 1.31
N ARG A 404 24.83 5.05 2.53
CA ARG A 404 25.91 4.15 2.95
C ARG A 404 25.46 2.68 3.00
N MET A 405 24.25 2.43 3.52
CA MET A 405 23.69 1.05 3.51
C MET A 405 23.48 0.53 2.08
N PHE A 406 23.03 1.38 1.15
CA PHE A 406 22.89 1.04 -0.27
C PHE A 406 24.25 0.69 -0.92
N GLU A 407 25.30 1.48 -0.66
CA GLU A 407 26.66 1.23 -1.15
C GLU A 407 27.19 -0.12 -0.63
N ILE A 408 26.97 -0.43 0.66
CA ILE A 408 27.38 -1.69 1.26
C ILE A 408 26.68 -2.86 0.58
N LEU A 409 25.36 -2.83 0.45
CA LEU A 409 24.59 -3.91 -0.19
C LEU A 409 24.97 -4.08 -1.66
N THR A 410 25.28 -2.98 -2.36
CA THR A 410 25.79 -3.03 -3.72
C THR A 410 27.12 -3.77 -3.79
N ARG A 411 28.08 -3.45 -2.90
CA ARG A 411 29.37 -4.20 -2.82
C ARG A 411 29.14 -5.68 -2.53
N ILE A 412 28.23 -6.02 -1.62
CA ILE A 412 27.92 -7.41 -1.28
C ILE A 412 27.37 -8.16 -2.49
N THR A 413 26.41 -7.57 -3.23
CA THR A 413 25.82 -8.19 -4.43
C THR A 413 26.79 -8.24 -5.61
N GLU A 414 27.84 -7.42 -5.60
CA GLU A 414 28.94 -7.43 -6.57
C GLU A 414 30.12 -8.34 -6.18
N GLY A 415 30.03 -9.06 -5.05
CA GLY A 415 31.06 -10.00 -4.58
C GLY A 415 32.24 -9.36 -3.85
N GLN A 416 32.12 -8.05 -3.55
CA GLN A 416 33.18 -7.29 -2.85
C GLN A 416 32.89 -7.10 -1.36
N GLY A 417 31.79 -7.66 -0.85
CA GLY A 417 31.38 -7.56 0.54
C GLY A 417 32.34 -8.22 1.51
N THR A 418 32.37 -7.72 2.74
CA THR A 418 33.21 -8.19 3.87
C THR A 418 32.34 -8.45 5.10
N GLU A 419 32.87 -9.11 6.13
CA GLU A 419 32.17 -9.28 7.42
C GLU A 419 31.89 -7.94 8.12
N GLU A 420 32.83 -6.99 8.03
CA GLU A 420 32.69 -5.64 8.58
C GLU A 420 31.45 -4.93 7.94
N ASP A 421 31.18 -5.19 6.67
CA ASP A 421 29.98 -4.66 6.00
C ASP A 421 28.68 -5.14 6.66
N LEU A 422 28.63 -6.37 7.19
CA LEU A 422 27.45 -6.88 7.89
C LEU A 422 27.25 -6.22 9.26
N GLU A 423 28.35 -5.92 9.96
CA GLU A 423 28.33 -5.18 11.22
C GLU A 423 27.90 -3.72 10.97
N ASP A 424 28.47 -3.09 9.94
CA ASP A 424 28.13 -1.73 9.53
C ASP A 424 26.63 -1.61 9.16
N LEU A 425 26.04 -2.58 8.44
CA LEU A 425 24.61 -2.58 8.11
C LEU A 425 23.73 -2.60 9.37
N ARG A 426 24.07 -3.41 10.37
CA ARG A 426 23.35 -3.45 11.64
C ARG A 426 23.46 -2.12 12.38
N PHE A 427 24.67 -1.60 12.52
CA PHE A 427 24.94 -0.33 13.20
C PHE A 427 24.21 0.85 12.52
N LEU A 428 24.37 1.00 11.20
CA LEU A 428 23.73 2.09 10.45
C LEU A 428 22.20 1.96 10.45
N GLY A 429 21.68 0.73 10.42
CA GLY A 429 20.25 0.46 10.50
C GLY A 429 19.67 0.93 11.84
N GLU A 430 20.29 0.55 12.96
CA GLU A 430 19.90 0.99 14.31
C GLU A 430 20.05 2.50 14.48
N LEU A 431 21.14 3.08 13.98
CA LEU A 431 21.38 4.52 14.03
C LEU A 431 20.27 5.27 13.27
N SER A 432 19.95 4.86 12.05
CA SER A 432 18.89 5.48 11.25
C SER A 432 17.53 5.39 11.94
N THR A 433 17.19 4.22 12.47
CA THR A 433 15.95 3.97 13.19
C THR A 433 15.79 4.89 14.39
N ASN A 434 16.83 5.05 15.21
CA ASN A 434 16.76 5.76 16.47
C ASN A 434 16.92 7.28 16.36
N THR A 435 17.51 7.78 15.26
CA THR A 435 17.92 9.19 15.18
C THR A 435 17.34 9.96 13.99
N SER A 436 16.64 9.30 13.06
CA SER A 436 15.97 9.99 11.95
C SER A 436 14.75 10.78 12.41
N LEU A 437 14.47 11.88 11.71
CA LEU A 437 13.42 12.84 12.08
C LEU A 437 12.00 12.28 11.86
N CYS A 438 11.80 11.49 10.82
CA CYS A 438 10.47 11.00 10.43
C CYS A 438 10.46 9.50 10.14
N GLY A 439 9.23 8.95 9.95
CA GLY A 439 9.01 7.53 9.71
C GLY A 439 9.81 6.96 8.54
N LEU A 440 10.03 7.72 7.44
CA LEU A 440 10.81 7.25 6.31
C LEU A 440 12.20 6.79 6.76
N GLY A 441 12.99 7.65 7.39
CA GLY A 441 14.33 7.28 7.85
C GLY A 441 14.31 6.30 9.02
N GLN A 442 13.31 6.38 9.91
CA GLN A 442 13.19 5.47 11.05
C GLN A 442 12.90 4.03 10.65
N THR A 443 12.32 3.80 9.48
CA THR A 443 11.94 2.47 9.01
C THR A 443 12.70 2.00 7.77
N ALA A 444 13.50 2.87 7.15
CA ALA A 444 14.25 2.55 5.92
C ALA A 444 15.15 1.31 6.04
N ALA A 445 15.67 1.02 7.23
CA ALA A 445 16.52 -0.13 7.49
C ALA A 445 15.75 -1.44 7.77
N ASN A 446 14.43 -1.41 7.95
CA ASN A 446 13.65 -2.59 8.30
C ASN A 446 13.82 -3.76 7.30
N PRO A 447 13.80 -3.55 5.96
CA PRO A 447 14.05 -4.63 5.01
C PRO A 447 15.44 -5.25 5.20
N ILE A 448 16.47 -4.44 5.49
CA ILE A 448 17.85 -4.90 5.73
C ILE A 448 17.92 -5.71 7.02
N LEU A 449 17.43 -5.15 8.12
CA LEU A 449 17.50 -5.79 9.44
C LEU A 449 16.70 -7.10 9.47
N SER A 450 15.54 -7.16 8.84
CA SER A 450 14.75 -8.38 8.76
C SER A 450 15.37 -9.44 7.85
N THR A 451 15.98 -9.06 6.72
CA THR A 451 16.68 -10.03 5.87
C THR A 451 17.97 -10.52 6.52
N LEU A 452 18.72 -9.67 7.22
CA LEU A 452 19.86 -10.10 8.04
C LEU A 452 19.45 -11.05 9.18
N GLN A 453 18.27 -10.84 9.78
CA GLN A 453 17.77 -11.70 10.85
C GLN A 453 17.31 -13.07 10.35
N TYR A 454 16.64 -13.12 9.21
CA TYR A 454 15.93 -14.33 8.76
C TYR A 454 16.65 -15.09 7.64
N PHE A 455 17.60 -14.47 6.94
CA PHE A 455 18.33 -14.98 5.78
C PHE A 455 19.83 -14.65 5.87
N GLU A 456 20.40 -14.68 7.09
CA GLU A 456 21.81 -14.39 7.33
C GLU A 456 22.71 -15.32 6.52
N ASP A 457 22.30 -16.57 6.30
CA ASP A 457 23.00 -17.53 5.47
C ASP A 457 23.23 -17.06 4.03
N GLU A 458 22.29 -16.33 3.44
CA GLU A 458 22.49 -15.75 2.12
C GLU A 458 23.52 -14.63 2.13
N TYR A 459 23.55 -13.78 3.16
CA TYR A 459 24.58 -12.75 3.32
C TYR A 459 25.98 -13.37 3.47
N LEU A 460 26.10 -14.41 4.31
CA LEU A 460 27.36 -15.13 4.51
C LEU A 460 27.82 -15.80 3.21
N ALA A 461 26.95 -16.41 2.44
CA ALA A 461 27.28 -16.98 1.13
C ALA A 461 27.83 -15.92 0.16
N HIS A 462 27.21 -14.70 0.14
CA HIS A 462 27.72 -13.60 -0.69
C HIS A 462 29.09 -13.10 -0.23
N VAL A 463 29.31 -13.01 1.10
CA VAL A 463 30.55 -12.45 1.68
C VAL A 463 31.68 -13.45 1.66
N HIS A 464 31.47 -14.71 2.09
CA HIS A 464 32.54 -15.71 2.23
C HIS A 464 32.71 -16.56 0.98
N GLU A 465 31.60 -17.05 0.41
CA GLU A 465 31.66 -18.00 -0.70
C GLU A 465 31.68 -17.30 -2.06
N LYS A 466 31.42 -15.97 -2.08
CA LYS A 466 31.25 -15.18 -3.30
C LYS A 466 30.21 -15.82 -4.24
N ASN A 467 29.14 -16.33 -3.65
CA ASN A 467 28.08 -17.06 -4.31
C ASN A 467 26.73 -16.46 -3.94
N CYS A 468 25.82 -16.36 -4.93
CA CYS A 468 24.43 -16.00 -4.72
C CYS A 468 23.56 -17.27 -4.77
N PRO A 469 23.03 -17.78 -3.65
CA PRO A 469 22.24 -19.02 -3.65
C PRO A 469 21.02 -19.00 -4.55
N ALA A 470 20.43 -17.82 -4.79
CA ALA A 470 19.31 -17.62 -5.71
C ALA A 470 19.72 -17.46 -7.18
N GLY A 471 21.03 -17.29 -7.46
CA GLY A 471 21.53 -17.02 -8.81
C GLY A 471 21.12 -15.66 -9.40
N ALA A 472 20.57 -14.75 -8.58
CA ALA A 472 20.05 -13.46 -9.04
C ALA A 472 21.15 -12.41 -9.24
N CYS A 473 22.22 -12.44 -8.41
CA CYS A 473 23.31 -11.47 -8.46
C CYS A 473 24.28 -11.79 -9.59
N LYS A 474 24.18 -11.06 -10.70
CA LYS A 474 24.98 -11.32 -11.92
C LYS A 474 26.48 -11.35 -11.69
N ALA A 475 26.99 -10.52 -10.80
CA ALA A 475 28.42 -10.48 -10.48
C ALA A 475 28.92 -11.74 -9.76
N LEU A 476 28.01 -12.45 -9.08
CA LEU A 476 28.31 -13.70 -8.35
C LEU A 476 27.90 -14.95 -9.11
N ALA A 477 27.16 -14.79 -10.21
CA ALA A 477 26.76 -15.91 -11.04
C ALA A 477 27.96 -16.58 -11.68
N SER A 478 28.04 -17.91 -11.67
CA SER A 478 29.05 -18.66 -12.40
C SER A 478 28.38 -19.56 -13.44
N TYR A 479 28.75 -19.36 -14.71
CA TYR A 479 28.32 -20.25 -15.78
C TYR A 479 29.26 -21.45 -15.85
N THR A 480 28.73 -22.65 -15.72
CA THR A 480 29.49 -23.90 -15.84
C THR A 480 28.92 -24.74 -16.98
N ILE A 481 29.75 -25.61 -17.55
CA ILE A 481 29.32 -26.56 -18.58
C ILE A 481 29.28 -27.96 -17.98
N ASN A 482 28.07 -28.52 -17.95
CA ASN A 482 27.89 -29.90 -17.53
C ASN A 482 28.53 -30.84 -18.56
N LYS A 483 29.58 -31.53 -18.13
CA LYS A 483 30.39 -32.39 -19.02
C LYS A 483 29.63 -33.59 -19.55
N ASP A 484 28.65 -34.07 -18.79
CA ASP A 484 27.86 -35.25 -19.15
C ASP A 484 26.77 -34.93 -20.23
N ILE A 485 26.33 -33.68 -20.30
CA ILE A 485 25.36 -33.20 -21.25
C ILE A 485 26.01 -32.56 -22.49
N CYS A 486 27.23 -32.04 -22.34
CA CYS A 486 27.91 -31.30 -23.38
C CYS A 486 28.35 -32.19 -24.54
N ILE A 487 27.81 -31.93 -25.74
CA ILE A 487 28.12 -32.65 -26.98
C ILE A 487 29.36 -32.10 -27.72
N GLY A 488 30.02 -31.06 -27.21
CA GLY A 488 31.20 -30.47 -27.83
C GLY A 488 30.97 -29.78 -29.18
N CYS A 489 29.78 -29.18 -29.39
CA CYS A 489 29.42 -28.51 -30.66
C CYS A 489 30.14 -27.17 -30.87
N GLY A 490 30.70 -26.55 -29.84
CA GLY A 490 31.41 -25.29 -29.88
C GLY A 490 30.57 -24.06 -30.10
N ALA A 491 29.24 -24.13 -30.01
CA ALA A 491 28.35 -22.99 -30.18
C ALA A 491 28.63 -21.90 -29.13
N CYS A 492 28.73 -22.29 -27.86
CA CYS A 492 29.04 -21.40 -26.74
C CYS A 492 30.43 -20.71 -26.93
N LYS A 493 31.44 -21.44 -27.37
CA LYS A 493 32.78 -20.90 -27.62
C LYS A 493 32.74 -19.81 -28.72
N ARG A 494 32.08 -20.07 -29.84
CA ARG A 494 31.96 -19.10 -30.94
C ARG A 494 31.15 -17.84 -30.57
N LYS A 495 30.26 -17.94 -29.60
CA LYS A 495 29.40 -16.83 -29.18
C LYS A 495 29.98 -16.03 -28.02
N CYS A 496 31.04 -16.55 -27.36
CA CYS A 496 31.66 -15.86 -26.24
C CYS A 496 32.41 -14.60 -26.70
N PRO A 497 32.02 -13.38 -26.25
CA PRO A 497 32.63 -12.13 -26.71
C PRO A 497 34.04 -11.90 -26.17
N VAL A 498 34.42 -12.60 -25.07
CA VAL A 498 35.72 -12.48 -24.39
C VAL A 498 36.58 -13.77 -24.49
N GLU A 499 36.15 -14.71 -25.33
CA GLU A 499 36.85 -15.98 -25.58
C GLU A 499 37.13 -16.82 -24.31
N ALA A 500 36.34 -16.63 -23.25
CA ALA A 500 36.47 -17.34 -21.96
C ALA A 500 36.19 -18.85 -22.03
N ILE A 501 35.78 -19.40 -23.20
CA ILE A 501 35.35 -20.79 -23.34
C ILE A 501 36.36 -21.58 -24.16
N THR A 502 36.95 -22.60 -23.54
CA THR A 502 37.88 -23.52 -24.17
C THR A 502 37.28 -24.91 -24.33
N GLY A 503 37.77 -25.69 -25.29
CA GLY A 503 37.34 -27.05 -25.57
C GLY A 503 37.57 -27.45 -27.02
N GLN A 504 37.50 -28.76 -27.29
CA GLN A 504 37.65 -29.36 -28.63
C GLN A 504 36.33 -29.85 -29.17
N VAL A 505 36.20 -29.97 -30.49
CA VAL A 505 35.05 -30.55 -31.15
C VAL A 505 34.82 -31.98 -30.64
N LYS A 506 33.60 -32.31 -30.27
CA LYS A 506 33.15 -33.58 -29.66
C LYS A 506 33.74 -33.81 -28.22
N GLY A 507 34.39 -32.82 -27.62
CA GLY A 507 34.83 -32.85 -26.23
C GLY A 507 34.06 -31.81 -25.40
N ALA A 508 33.90 -32.04 -24.10
CA ALA A 508 33.26 -31.09 -23.21
C ALA A 508 34.06 -29.77 -23.18
N HIS A 509 33.34 -28.66 -23.23
CA HIS A 509 33.91 -27.33 -23.10
C HIS A 509 34.00 -26.91 -21.62
N VAL A 510 34.87 -25.96 -21.32
CA VAL A 510 35.05 -25.39 -19.98
C VAL A 510 35.05 -23.87 -20.10
N ILE A 511 34.45 -23.21 -19.13
CA ILE A 511 34.43 -21.75 -19.00
C ILE A 511 35.49 -21.34 -18.00
N ASP A 512 36.41 -20.48 -18.42
CA ASP A 512 37.34 -19.81 -17.55
C ASP A 512 36.62 -18.68 -16.79
N GLN A 513 36.49 -18.85 -15.46
CA GLN A 513 35.73 -17.94 -14.62
C GLN A 513 36.42 -16.57 -14.45
N ASP A 514 37.73 -16.51 -14.56
CA ASP A 514 38.51 -15.27 -14.42
C ASP A 514 38.35 -14.36 -15.66
N THR A 515 38.20 -14.97 -16.83
CA THR A 515 37.96 -14.25 -18.09
C THR A 515 36.51 -14.01 -18.38
N CYS A 516 35.60 -14.76 -17.76
CA CYS A 516 34.17 -14.74 -18.04
C CYS A 516 33.50 -13.45 -17.51
N ILE A 517 32.92 -12.66 -18.42
CA ILE A 517 32.11 -11.45 -18.08
C ILE A 517 30.67 -11.74 -17.71
N LYS A 518 30.32 -13.00 -17.52
CA LYS A 518 29.01 -13.45 -17.02
C LYS A 518 27.79 -12.99 -17.85
N CYS A 519 27.93 -12.83 -19.16
CA CYS A 519 26.90 -12.25 -20.04
C CYS A 519 25.75 -13.21 -20.41
N GLY A 520 25.83 -14.51 -20.10
CA GLY A 520 24.79 -15.50 -20.40
C GLY A 520 24.71 -16.02 -21.82
N ASN A 521 25.39 -15.42 -22.80
CA ASN A 521 25.32 -15.80 -24.23
C ASN A 521 25.60 -17.27 -24.51
N CYS A 522 26.42 -17.92 -23.68
CA CYS A 522 26.74 -19.35 -23.82
C CYS A 522 25.56 -20.25 -23.47
N MET A 523 24.73 -19.84 -22.51
CA MET A 523 23.53 -20.57 -22.10
C MET A 523 22.45 -20.46 -23.18
N ASP A 524 22.21 -19.25 -23.72
CA ASP A 524 21.19 -19.00 -24.74
C ASP A 524 21.41 -19.78 -26.04
N VAL A 525 22.68 -20.07 -26.39
CA VAL A 525 23.02 -20.75 -27.65
C VAL A 525 23.28 -22.24 -27.49
N CYS A 526 23.17 -22.78 -26.28
CA CYS A 526 23.45 -24.20 -26.04
C CYS A 526 22.29 -25.09 -26.49
N PRO A 527 22.42 -25.88 -27.57
CA PRO A 527 21.30 -26.65 -28.13
C PRO A 527 20.86 -27.82 -27.25
N VAL A 528 21.66 -28.20 -26.27
CA VAL A 528 21.39 -29.34 -25.37
C VAL A 528 21.22 -28.92 -23.91
N GLY A 529 21.21 -27.61 -23.62
CA GLY A 529 21.06 -27.10 -22.25
C GLY A 529 22.20 -27.51 -21.30
N ALA A 530 23.42 -27.73 -21.82
CA ALA A 530 24.56 -28.16 -21.02
C ALA A 530 25.21 -27.02 -20.22
N VAL A 531 24.87 -25.76 -20.48
CA VAL A 531 25.36 -24.60 -19.70
C VAL A 531 24.42 -24.37 -18.54
N GLU A 532 24.95 -24.43 -17.35
CA GLU A 532 24.25 -24.26 -16.08
C GLU A 532 24.72 -22.97 -15.40
N LEU A 533 23.78 -22.26 -14.81
CA LEU A 533 24.07 -21.14 -13.90
C LEU A 533 24.18 -21.72 -12.49
N LYS A 534 25.29 -21.44 -11.81
CA LYS A 534 25.55 -21.82 -10.41
C LYS A 534 25.82 -20.59 -9.59
#